data_1124f653a45c12812425174570e1a760
#
_entry.id   1124f653a45c12812425174570e1a760
#
_cell.length_a   1.000
_cell.length_b   1.000
_cell.length_c   1.000
_cell.angle_alpha   90.00
_cell.angle_beta   90.00
_cell.angle_gamma   90.00
#
_symmetry.space_group_name_H-M   'P 1'
#
loop_
_entity.id
_entity.type
_entity.pdbx_description
1 polymer ?
#
loop_
_entity_poly.entity_id
_entity_poly.type
_entity_poly.pdbx_seq_one_letter_code
_entity_poly.pdbx_strand_id
1 'polypeptide(L)'
;MNRLKGKVAAVTGGSVGIGAATVVRMAEEGAAVAILDRQDDEGQALVRKLTDQGLTAGYWHCDVTREQEVKRVLDEVADKYGSLTVLVNNAGISGANKPTHELTEEEWDSVQNVNVKGVFFCIKHAIPHMQKAGIGSIINLSSIYGLISAPDVPPYHASKGAVRLMTKTDALLYATENIRSNSIHPGFIWTPLVEAHLKTTGMDPEEARRMTDELHPVGHMGEPDDIAWGAVYLASDESKFVTGSELVIDGGYTAR
;
A
#
# COMPACT_ATOMS: atom_id res chain seq x y z
N MET A 1 1.77 -10.54 -19.54
CA MET A 1 1.05 -9.52 -20.35
C MET A 1 1.72 -8.20 -20.02
N ASN A 2 1.75 -7.21 -20.88
CA ASN A 2 2.48 -5.95 -20.64
C ASN A 2 1.51 -4.80 -20.27
N ARG A 3 0.65 -5.02 -19.27
CA ARG A 3 -0.41 -4.05 -18.85
C ARG A 3 0.17 -2.73 -18.34
N LEU A 4 1.40 -2.77 -17.80
CA LEU A 4 2.09 -1.61 -17.22
C LEU A 4 3.33 -1.20 -18.03
N LYS A 5 3.44 -1.65 -19.28
CA LYS A 5 4.58 -1.28 -20.16
C LYS A 5 4.71 0.24 -20.27
N GLY A 6 5.90 0.75 -19.96
CA GLY A 6 6.21 2.18 -19.99
C GLY A 6 5.75 2.97 -18.76
N LYS A 7 5.13 2.32 -17.77
CA LYS A 7 4.84 2.93 -16.48
C LYS A 7 6.05 2.86 -15.55
N VAL A 8 6.20 3.85 -14.70
CA VAL A 8 7.18 3.86 -13.60
C VAL A 8 6.39 3.90 -12.29
N ALA A 9 6.59 2.88 -11.46
CA ALA A 9 5.86 2.71 -10.22
C ALA A 9 6.79 2.85 -9.00
N ALA A 10 6.38 3.63 -8.01
CA ALA A 10 6.99 3.67 -6.69
C ALA A 10 6.07 2.97 -5.68
N VAL A 11 6.60 2.01 -4.92
CA VAL A 11 5.85 1.24 -3.92
C VAL A 11 6.48 1.41 -2.55
N THR A 12 5.77 2.05 -1.61
CA THR A 12 6.24 2.20 -0.23
C THR A 12 5.96 0.93 0.60
N GLY A 13 6.87 0.57 1.51
CA GLY A 13 6.79 -0.72 2.21
C GLY A 13 6.88 -1.89 1.23
N GLY A 14 7.69 -1.75 0.17
CA GLY A 14 7.72 -2.64 -0.98
C GLY A 14 8.60 -3.89 -0.80
N SER A 15 9.26 -4.06 0.34
CA SER A 15 10.23 -5.15 0.54
C SER A 15 9.61 -6.47 0.98
N VAL A 16 8.43 -6.43 1.64
CA VAL A 16 7.76 -7.62 2.21
C VAL A 16 6.24 -7.58 2.00
N GLY A 17 5.57 -8.71 2.21
CA GLY A 17 4.12 -8.83 2.24
C GLY A 17 3.43 -8.33 0.97
N ILE A 18 2.35 -7.56 1.13
CA ILE A 18 1.55 -6.99 0.03
C ILE A 18 2.40 -6.11 -0.88
N GLY A 19 3.30 -5.29 -0.29
CA GLY A 19 4.19 -4.43 -1.05
C GLY A 19 5.10 -5.21 -1.98
N ALA A 20 5.76 -6.25 -1.48
CA ALA A 20 6.63 -7.10 -2.29
C ALA A 20 5.87 -7.84 -3.42
N ALA A 21 4.69 -8.38 -3.13
CA ALA A 21 3.85 -9.00 -4.15
C ALA A 21 3.44 -7.97 -5.23
N THR A 22 3.07 -6.75 -4.81
CA THR A 22 2.74 -5.64 -5.73
C THR A 22 3.93 -5.28 -6.62
N VAL A 23 5.13 -5.17 -6.05
CA VAL A 23 6.38 -4.92 -6.79
C VAL A 23 6.60 -6.01 -7.84
N VAL A 24 6.50 -7.28 -7.45
CA VAL A 24 6.69 -8.42 -8.36
C VAL A 24 5.70 -8.35 -9.52
N ARG A 25 4.39 -8.25 -9.23
CA ARG A 25 3.37 -8.24 -10.29
C ARG A 25 3.48 -7.02 -11.20
N MET A 26 3.77 -5.84 -10.66
CA MET A 26 3.98 -4.65 -11.50
C MET A 26 5.20 -4.79 -12.42
N ALA A 27 6.30 -5.36 -11.94
CA ALA A 27 7.48 -5.61 -12.76
C ALA A 27 7.21 -6.66 -13.85
N GLU A 28 6.53 -7.76 -13.52
CA GLU A 28 6.11 -8.80 -14.48
C GLU A 28 5.17 -8.25 -15.56
N GLU A 29 4.35 -7.25 -15.22
CA GLU A 29 3.47 -6.54 -16.16
C GLU A 29 4.16 -5.39 -16.92
N GLY A 30 5.48 -5.27 -16.78
CA GLY A 30 6.34 -4.41 -17.61
C GLY A 30 6.59 -3.02 -17.08
N ALA A 31 6.27 -2.72 -15.82
CA ALA A 31 6.67 -1.47 -15.19
C ALA A 31 8.15 -1.47 -14.78
N ALA A 32 8.78 -0.29 -14.78
CA ALA A 32 9.96 -0.05 -13.97
C ALA A 32 9.51 0.23 -12.53
N VAL A 33 9.98 -0.55 -11.54
CA VAL A 33 9.49 -0.47 -10.17
C VAL A 33 10.56 -0.01 -9.20
N ALA A 34 10.23 1.04 -8.44
CA ALA A 34 11.02 1.52 -7.32
C ALA A 34 10.45 0.96 -6.00
N ILE A 35 11.28 0.23 -5.27
CA ILE A 35 10.99 -0.30 -3.93
C ILE A 35 11.45 0.74 -2.91
N LEU A 36 10.53 1.30 -2.15
CA LEU A 36 10.79 2.29 -1.11
C LEU A 36 10.52 1.65 0.25
N ASP A 37 11.57 1.37 1.03
CA ASP A 37 11.42 0.70 2.31
C ASP A 37 12.59 1.05 3.26
N ARG A 38 12.44 0.72 4.54
CA ARG A 38 13.51 0.78 5.54
C ARG A 38 14.27 -0.53 5.69
N GLN A 39 13.74 -1.62 5.12
CA GLN A 39 14.30 -2.98 5.17
C GLN A 39 15.26 -3.16 4.00
N ASP A 40 16.53 -2.75 4.22
CA ASP A 40 17.53 -2.67 3.15
C ASP A 40 17.86 -4.05 2.57
N ASP A 41 18.03 -5.06 3.42
CA ASP A 41 18.44 -6.41 3.01
C ASP A 41 17.36 -7.09 2.18
N GLU A 42 16.10 -7.05 2.64
CA GLU A 42 14.95 -7.62 1.95
C GLU A 42 14.68 -6.89 0.62
N GLY A 43 14.74 -5.56 0.64
CA GLY A 43 14.53 -4.76 -0.56
C GLY A 43 15.58 -5.01 -1.63
N GLN A 44 16.85 -5.07 -1.25
CA GLN A 44 17.95 -5.39 -2.17
C GLN A 44 17.88 -6.84 -2.67
N ALA A 45 17.48 -7.78 -1.81
CA ALA A 45 17.28 -9.18 -2.22
C ALA A 45 16.16 -9.30 -3.27
N LEU A 46 15.06 -8.56 -3.09
CA LEU A 46 13.96 -8.53 -4.05
C LEU A 46 14.39 -7.91 -5.38
N VAL A 47 15.17 -6.81 -5.37
CA VAL A 47 15.75 -6.24 -6.60
C VAL A 47 16.60 -7.27 -7.34
N ARG A 48 17.53 -7.96 -6.65
CA ARG A 48 18.36 -9.00 -7.29
C ARG A 48 17.50 -10.06 -7.96
N LYS A 49 16.50 -10.60 -7.22
CA LYS A 49 15.57 -11.61 -7.75
C LYS A 49 14.87 -11.16 -9.03
N LEU A 50 14.41 -9.90 -9.10
CA LEU A 50 13.71 -9.37 -10.26
C LEU A 50 14.65 -9.09 -11.44
N THR A 51 15.82 -8.51 -11.17
CA THR A 51 16.82 -8.22 -12.21
C THR A 51 17.41 -9.47 -12.84
N ASP A 52 17.59 -10.55 -12.07
CA ASP A 52 18.02 -11.87 -12.58
C ASP A 52 17.00 -12.49 -13.55
N GLN A 53 15.72 -12.05 -13.45
CA GLN A 53 14.65 -12.44 -14.37
C GLN A 53 14.52 -11.47 -15.56
N GLY A 54 15.41 -10.46 -15.67
CA GLY A 54 15.37 -9.44 -16.72
C GLY A 54 14.32 -8.35 -16.50
N LEU A 55 13.74 -8.26 -15.30
CA LEU A 55 12.77 -7.23 -14.94
C LEU A 55 13.47 -5.96 -14.43
N THR A 56 12.79 -4.82 -14.53
CA THR A 56 13.35 -3.52 -14.13
C THR A 56 12.89 -3.17 -12.72
N ALA A 57 13.81 -3.20 -11.76
CA ALA A 57 13.55 -2.81 -10.39
C ALA A 57 14.74 -2.04 -9.77
N GLY A 58 14.46 -1.27 -8.73
CA GLY A 58 15.48 -0.60 -7.93
C GLY A 58 15.00 -0.41 -6.49
N TYR A 59 15.95 -0.32 -5.56
CA TYR A 59 15.68 -0.10 -4.14
C TYR A 59 16.19 1.26 -3.68
N TRP A 60 15.42 1.93 -2.83
CA TRP A 60 15.78 3.14 -2.11
C TRP A 60 15.39 2.99 -0.64
N HIS A 61 16.33 3.22 0.25
CA HIS A 61 16.01 3.40 1.66
C HIS A 61 15.11 4.61 1.84
N CYS A 62 13.94 4.42 2.44
CA CYS A 62 12.96 5.47 2.62
C CYS A 62 12.11 5.26 3.88
N ASP A 63 12.26 6.18 4.84
CA ASP A 63 11.33 6.32 5.96
C ASP A 63 10.24 7.32 5.56
N VAL A 64 9.01 6.83 5.34
CA VAL A 64 7.87 7.65 4.92
C VAL A 64 7.48 8.72 5.95
N THR A 65 7.94 8.61 7.20
CA THR A 65 7.70 9.64 8.23
C THR A 65 8.58 10.88 8.06
N ARG A 66 9.58 10.81 7.18
CA ARG A 66 10.57 11.86 6.94
C ARG A 66 10.34 12.53 5.58
N GLU A 67 9.65 13.66 5.58
CA GLU A 67 9.25 14.35 4.35
C GLU A 67 10.40 14.59 3.36
N GLN A 68 11.56 15.07 3.84
CA GLN A 68 12.70 15.38 2.99
C GLN A 68 13.32 14.13 2.35
N GLU A 69 13.23 13.01 3.04
CA GLU A 69 13.70 11.72 2.52
C GLU A 69 12.75 11.22 1.43
N VAL A 70 11.43 11.28 1.66
CA VAL A 70 10.41 10.96 0.66
C VAL A 70 10.60 11.81 -0.60
N LYS A 71 10.76 13.14 -0.44
CA LYS A 71 10.98 14.05 -1.57
C LYS A 71 12.22 13.63 -2.37
N ARG A 72 13.37 13.49 -1.71
CA ARG A 72 14.64 13.11 -2.34
C ARG A 72 14.49 11.79 -3.13
N VAL A 73 13.89 10.78 -2.50
CA VAL A 73 13.76 9.45 -3.11
C VAL A 73 12.85 9.48 -4.34
N LEU A 74 11.70 10.18 -4.29
CA LEU A 74 10.81 10.27 -5.45
C LEU A 74 11.43 11.08 -6.61
N ASP A 75 12.23 12.12 -6.30
CA ASP A 75 13.01 12.85 -7.30
C ASP A 75 14.05 11.91 -7.96
N GLU A 76 14.82 11.16 -7.17
CA GLU A 76 15.80 10.17 -7.68
C GLU A 76 15.16 9.07 -8.53
N VAL A 77 13.97 8.59 -8.17
CA VAL A 77 13.19 7.60 -8.95
C VAL A 77 12.79 8.18 -10.29
N ALA A 78 12.24 9.40 -10.29
CA ALA A 78 11.82 10.08 -11.50
C ALA A 78 13.01 10.38 -12.43
N ASP A 79 14.15 10.78 -11.88
CA ASP A 79 15.38 11.03 -12.65
C ASP A 79 15.94 9.73 -13.25
N LYS A 80 15.99 8.64 -12.45
CA LYS A 80 16.52 7.35 -12.90
C LYS A 80 15.71 6.72 -14.02
N TYR A 81 14.39 6.78 -13.94
CA TYR A 81 13.49 6.11 -14.90
C TYR A 81 12.84 7.05 -15.89
N GLY A 82 13.12 8.36 -15.81
CA GLY A 82 12.63 9.40 -16.72
C GLY A 82 11.20 9.89 -16.42
N SER A 83 10.48 9.25 -15.49
CA SER A 83 9.13 9.65 -15.06
C SER A 83 8.76 9.01 -13.73
N LEU A 84 7.62 9.42 -13.15
CA LEU A 84 6.90 8.70 -12.10
C LEU A 84 5.39 8.77 -12.43
N THR A 85 4.77 7.65 -12.72
CA THR A 85 3.38 7.58 -13.20
C THR A 85 2.46 6.76 -12.30
N VAL A 86 3.01 5.96 -11.39
CA VAL A 86 2.25 5.16 -10.42
C VAL A 86 2.86 5.32 -9.03
N LEU A 87 2.02 5.60 -8.04
CA LEU A 87 2.40 5.59 -6.62
C LEU A 87 1.51 4.60 -5.87
N VAL A 88 2.13 3.64 -5.18
CA VAL A 88 1.43 2.73 -4.26
C VAL A 88 1.86 3.04 -2.83
N ASN A 89 0.96 3.65 -2.08
CA ASN A 89 1.13 3.91 -0.66
C ASN A 89 0.70 2.67 0.14
N ASN A 90 1.65 1.76 0.36
CA ASN A 90 1.43 0.51 1.07
C ASN A 90 2.08 0.48 2.46
N ALA A 91 3.12 1.28 2.71
CA ALA A 91 3.76 1.34 4.03
C ALA A 91 2.74 1.61 5.14
N GLY A 92 2.79 0.80 6.21
CA GLY A 92 1.85 0.94 7.33
C GLY A 92 2.19 0.02 8.50
N ILE A 93 1.69 0.40 9.67
CA ILE A 93 1.79 -0.36 10.92
C ILE A 93 0.42 -0.45 11.59
N SER A 94 0.17 -1.52 12.37
CA SER A 94 -1.08 -1.69 13.13
C SER A 94 -1.11 -0.88 14.43
N GLY A 95 0.05 -0.68 15.05
CA GLY A 95 0.14 0.00 16.35
C GLY A 95 -0.28 -0.86 17.53
N ALA A 96 -0.51 -0.20 18.67
CA ALA A 96 -0.88 -0.85 19.93
C ALA A 96 -2.33 -1.31 19.91
N ASN A 97 -2.56 -2.53 20.41
CA ASN A 97 -3.90 -3.09 20.63
C ASN A 97 -4.31 -2.88 22.11
N LYS A 98 -4.86 -1.72 22.41
CA LYS A 98 -5.31 -1.31 23.74
C LYS A 98 -6.63 -0.53 23.65
N PRO A 99 -7.45 -0.50 24.71
CA PRO A 99 -8.58 0.43 24.82
C PRO A 99 -8.12 1.88 24.65
N THR A 100 -8.95 2.72 24.04
CA THR A 100 -8.61 4.12 23.70
C THR A 100 -8.08 4.93 24.90
N HIS A 101 -8.63 4.73 26.10
CA HIS A 101 -8.22 5.47 27.31
C HIS A 101 -6.86 5.03 27.90
N GLU A 102 -6.29 3.93 27.41
CA GLU A 102 -4.99 3.40 27.82
C GLU A 102 -3.88 3.67 26.79
N LEU A 103 -4.24 4.24 25.62
CA LEU A 103 -3.27 4.60 24.59
C LEU A 103 -2.48 5.83 25.00
N THR A 104 -1.18 5.80 24.79
CA THR A 104 -0.35 7.02 24.91
C THR A 104 -0.40 7.83 23.63
N GLU A 105 -0.01 9.13 23.73
CA GLU A 105 0.12 10.01 22.58
C GLU A 105 1.15 9.46 21.58
N GLU A 106 2.26 8.92 22.06
CA GLU A 106 3.32 8.34 21.23
C GLU A 106 2.84 7.10 20.46
N GLU A 107 2.03 6.24 21.09
CA GLU A 107 1.43 5.07 20.43
C GLU A 107 0.47 5.50 19.33
N TRP A 108 -0.33 6.53 19.58
CA TRP A 108 -1.21 7.13 18.58
C TRP A 108 -0.41 7.76 17.44
N ASP A 109 0.51 8.64 17.77
CA ASP A 109 1.30 9.41 16.79
C ASP A 109 2.16 8.51 15.91
N SER A 110 2.69 7.42 16.45
CA SER A 110 3.48 6.47 15.68
C SER A 110 2.68 5.92 14.48
N VAL A 111 1.41 5.58 14.68
CA VAL A 111 0.51 5.08 13.63
C VAL A 111 0.12 6.19 12.66
N GLN A 112 -0.27 7.37 13.18
CA GLN A 112 -0.66 8.49 12.32
C GLN A 112 0.51 8.99 11.47
N ASN A 113 1.72 9.05 12.01
CA ASN A 113 2.90 9.48 11.29
C ASN A 113 3.25 8.55 10.11
N VAL A 114 3.13 7.22 10.28
CA VAL A 114 3.38 6.27 9.19
C VAL A 114 2.21 6.22 8.23
N ASN A 115 1.00 5.89 8.75
CA ASN A 115 -0.14 5.49 7.91
C ASN A 115 -0.86 6.67 7.24
N VAL A 116 -0.80 7.88 7.83
CA VAL A 116 -1.51 9.06 7.31
C VAL A 116 -0.54 10.08 6.77
N LYS A 117 0.38 10.54 7.63
CA LYS A 117 1.32 11.59 7.26
C LYS A 117 2.33 11.12 6.20
N GLY A 118 2.77 9.85 6.29
CA GLY A 118 3.61 9.22 5.27
C GLY A 118 2.92 9.15 3.91
N VAL A 119 1.63 8.77 3.86
CA VAL A 119 0.82 8.79 2.64
C VAL A 119 0.72 10.20 2.08
N PHE A 120 0.43 11.19 2.94
CA PHE A 120 0.40 12.60 2.53
C PHE A 120 1.71 13.07 1.92
N PHE A 121 2.86 12.78 2.53
CA PHE A 121 4.16 13.18 1.99
C PHE A 121 4.45 12.53 0.63
N CYS A 122 4.14 11.24 0.48
CA CYS A 122 4.35 10.55 -0.77
C CYS A 122 3.48 11.15 -1.90
N ILE A 123 2.20 11.41 -1.65
CA ILE A 123 1.30 12.05 -2.61
C ILE A 123 1.80 13.46 -2.97
N LYS A 124 2.11 14.28 -1.95
CA LYS A 124 2.60 15.66 -2.12
C LYS A 124 3.78 15.74 -3.08
N HIS A 125 4.72 14.81 -2.97
CA HIS A 125 5.94 14.83 -3.77
C HIS A 125 5.87 13.98 -5.05
N ALA A 126 4.87 13.09 -5.20
CA ALA A 126 4.63 12.38 -6.46
C ALA A 126 3.84 13.20 -7.50
N ILE A 127 2.88 14.02 -7.04
CA ILE A 127 2.01 14.82 -7.91
C ILE A 127 2.79 15.65 -8.93
N PRO A 128 3.82 16.44 -8.58
CA PRO A 128 4.56 17.23 -9.57
C PRO A 128 5.19 16.40 -10.69
N HIS A 129 5.66 15.19 -10.37
CA HIS A 129 6.20 14.27 -11.38
C HIS A 129 5.11 13.71 -12.30
N MET A 130 3.93 13.37 -11.74
CA MET A 130 2.77 12.91 -12.50
C MET A 130 2.22 14.01 -13.40
N GLN A 131 2.16 15.24 -12.92
CA GLN A 131 1.79 16.42 -13.72
C GLN A 131 2.75 16.60 -14.89
N LYS A 132 4.06 16.50 -14.66
CA LYS A 132 5.09 16.56 -15.72
C LYS A 132 4.95 15.41 -16.75
N ALA A 133 4.54 14.23 -16.28
CA ALA A 133 4.28 13.07 -17.14
C ALA A 133 2.93 13.16 -17.90
N GLY A 134 2.02 14.05 -17.48
CA GLY A 134 0.67 14.20 -18.04
C GLY A 134 -0.29 13.03 -17.71
N ILE A 135 0.10 12.15 -16.78
CA ILE A 135 -0.68 11.00 -16.35
C ILE A 135 -0.23 10.53 -14.95
N GLY A 136 -1.18 10.07 -14.13
CA GLY A 136 -0.87 9.51 -12.83
C GLY A 136 -1.89 8.51 -12.33
N SER A 137 -1.44 7.54 -11.52
CA SER A 137 -2.29 6.66 -10.74
C SER A 137 -1.75 6.53 -9.32
N ILE A 138 -2.52 7.02 -8.36
CA ILE A 138 -2.25 6.89 -6.93
C ILE A 138 -3.13 5.79 -6.37
N ILE A 139 -2.50 4.84 -5.67
CA ILE A 139 -3.15 3.67 -5.08
C ILE A 139 -2.81 3.65 -3.60
N ASN A 140 -3.80 3.88 -2.76
CA ASN A 140 -3.61 3.96 -1.32
C ASN A 140 -4.14 2.68 -0.65
N LEU A 141 -3.28 1.96 0.10
CA LEU A 141 -3.71 0.82 0.90
C LEU A 141 -4.41 1.31 2.15
N SER A 142 -5.75 1.28 2.12
CA SER A 142 -6.59 1.43 3.30
C SER A 142 -6.72 0.05 3.99
N SER A 143 -7.90 -0.36 4.36
CA SER A 143 -8.26 -1.64 4.98
C SER A 143 -9.77 -1.77 5.00
N ILE A 144 -10.31 -2.97 5.25
CA ILE A 144 -11.68 -3.13 5.76
C ILE A 144 -11.91 -2.28 7.01
N TYR A 145 -10.89 -2.08 7.85
CA TYR A 145 -10.93 -1.22 9.04
C TYR A 145 -10.99 0.29 8.73
N GLY A 146 -10.95 0.68 7.46
CA GLY A 146 -11.34 2.01 7.00
C GLY A 146 -12.82 2.11 6.59
N LEU A 147 -13.55 0.97 6.55
CA LEU A 147 -14.97 0.86 6.19
C LEU A 147 -15.84 0.49 7.38
N ILE A 148 -15.36 -0.47 8.16
CA ILE A 148 -16.04 -1.01 9.35
C ILE A 148 -15.09 -0.93 10.55
N SER A 149 -15.57 -1.30 11.73
CA SER A 149 -14.80 -1.25 12.97
C SER A 149 -14.78 -2.60 13.67
N ALA A 150 -13.75 -2.81 14.51
CA ALA A 150 -13.60 -3.91 15.45
C ALA A 150 -13.12 -3.37 16.81
N PRO A 151 -13.25 -4.13 17.92
CA PRO A 151 -12.84 -3.66 19.25
C PRO A 151 -11.33 -3.82 19.49
N ASP A 152 -10.51 -3.48 18.49
CA ASP A 152 -9.06 -3.58 18.52
C ASP A 152 -8.40 -2.36 17.84
N VAL A 153 -7.10 -2.19 18.00
CA VAL A 153 -6.18 -1.24 17.33
C VAL A 153 -6.81 0.13 16.95
N PRO A 154 -7.35 0.94 17.90
CA PRO A 154 -8.06 2.18 17.59
C PRO A 154 -7.28 3.17 16.70
N PRO A 155 -5.94 3.38 16.86
CA PRO A 155 -5.19 4.28 15.99
C PRO A 155 -5.17 3.82 14.52
N TYR A 156 -5.19 2.49 14.29
CA TYR A 156 -5.20 1.92 12.94
C TYR A 156 -6.51 2.21 12.22
N HIS A 157 -7.66 1.98 12.87
CA HIS A 157 -8.98 2.31 12.31
C HIS A 157 -9.05 3.79 11.90
N ALA A 158 -8.64 4.69 12.79
CA ALA A 158 -8.61 6.12 12.51
C ALA A 158 -7.73 6.43 11.29
N SER A 159 -6.53 5.82 11.22
CA SER A 159 -5.60 6.04 10.11
C SER A 159 -6.15 5.55 8.77
N LYS A 160 -6.78 4.37 8.75
CA LYS A 160 -7.31 3.79 7.51
C LYS A 160 -8.58 4.49 7.02
N GLY A 161 -9.41 4.99 7.96
CA GLY A 161 -10.51 5.92 7.64
C GLY A 161 -10.01 7.25 7.05
N ALA A 162 -8.93 7.82 7.58
CA ALA A 162 -8.30 9.02 7.04
C ALA A 162 -7.78 8.78 5.61
N VAL A 163 -7.03 7.71 5.36
CA VAL A 163 -6.50 7.36 4.02
C VAL A 163 -7.63 7.19 3.01
N ARG A 164 -8.75 6.56 3.40
CA ARG A 164 -9.95 6.42 2.57
C ARG A 164 -10.47 7.76 2.07
N LEU A 165 -10.66 8.75 2.96
CA LEU A 165 -11.19 10.06 2.58
C LEU A 165 -10.15 10.96 1.90
N MET A 166 -8.88 10.90 2.29
CA MET A 166 -7.78 11.56 1.57
C MET A 166 -7.77 11.14 0.09
N THR A 167 -7.91 9.84 -0.18
CA THR A 167 -7.97 9.29 -1.54
C THR A 167 -9.07 9.94 -2.38
N LYS A 168 -10.26 10.12 -1.81
CA LYS A 168 -11.39 10.77 -2.51
C LYS A 168 -11.14 12.26 -2.77
N THR A 169 -10.52 12.93 -1.82
CA THR A 169 -10.16 14.35 -1.97
C THR A 169 -9.14 14.52 -3.11
N ASP A 170 -8.09 13.71 -3.13
CA ASP A 170 -7.07 13.76 -4.19
C ASP A 170 -7.65 13.39 -5.56
N ALA A 171 -8.58 12.42 -5.61
CA ALA A 171 -9.28 12.08 -6.84
C ALA A 171 -10.03 13.27 -7.45
N LEU A 172 -10.65 14.11 -6.62
CA LEU A 172 -11.36 15.31 -7.07
C LEU A 172 -10.42 16.45 -7.45
N LEU A 173 -9.33 16.61 -6.68
CA LEU A 173 -8.37 17.70 -6.92
C LEU A 173 -7.63 17.55 -8.24
N TYR A 174 -7.27 16.31 -8.62
CA TYR A 174 -6.32 16.07 -9.72
C TYR A 174 -6.96 15.36 -10.94
N ALA A 175 -8.28 15.12 -10.94
CA ALA A 175 -8.96 14.44 -12.04
C ALA A 175 -8.77 15.12 -13.41
N THR A 176 -8.82 16.45 -13.45
CA THR A 176 -8.65 17.24 -14.69
C THR A 176 -7.22 17.21 -15.22
N GLU A 177 -6.28 16.76 -14.43
CA GLU A 177 -4.86 16.61 -14.77
C GLU A 177 -4.50 15.17 -15.19
N ASN A 178 -5.52 14.33 -15.44
CA ASN A 178 -5.35 12.92 -15.79
C ASN A 178 -4.61 12.10 -14.70
N ILE A 179 -4.78 12.50 -13.43
CA ILE A 179 -4.26 11.79 -12.26
C ILE A 179 -5.43 11.20 -11.51
N ARG A 180 -5.42 9.89 -11.36
CA ARG A 180 -6.44 9.12 -10.64
C ARG A 180 -5.93 8.77 -9.23
N SER A 181 -6.84 8.76 -8.26
CA SER A 181 -6.53 8.32 -6.89
C SER A 181 -7.61 7.36 -6.42
N ASN A 182 -7.21 6.14 -6.04
CA ASN A 182 -8.12 5.10 -5.58
C ASN A 182 -7.57 4.41 -4.33
N SER A 183 -8.45 3.85 -3.49
CA SER A 183 -8.06 3.05 -2.34
C SER A 183 -8.36 1.58 -2.53
N ILE A 184 -7.46 0.72 -2.04
CA ILE A 184 -7.72 -0.71 -1.88
C ILE A 184 -8.01 -0.97 -0.40
N HIS A 185 -9.00 -1.82 -0.13
CA HIS A 185 -9.45 -2.21 1.19
C HIS A 185 -9.28 -3.72 1.38
N PRO A 186 -8.07 -4.19 1.74
CA PRO A 186 -7.84 -5.60 2.02
C PRO A 186 -8.63 -6.08 3.23
N GLY A 187 -9.09 -7.34 3.20
CA GLY A 187 -9.46 -8.10 4.37
C GLY A 187 -8.21 -8.55 5.15
N PHE A 188 -8.31 -9.66 5.88
CA PHE A 188 -7.12 -10.27 6.48
C PHE A 188 -6.31 -10.99 5.40
N ILE A 189 -5.08 -10.52 5.20
CA ILE A 189 -4.13 -11.05 4.22
C ILE A 189 -2.96 -11.67 4.97
N TRP A 190 -2.61 -12.91 4.67
CA TRP A 190 -1.51 -13.61 5.33
C TRP A 190 -0.17 -12.92 5.03
N THR A 191 0.29 -12.12 5.95
CA THR A 191 1.49 -11.29 5.88
C THR A 191 2.24 -11.32 7.21
N PRO A 192 3.53 -10.93 7.25
CA PRO A 192 4.25 -10.77 8.51
C PRO A 192 3.54 -9.85 9.51
N LEU A 193 2.82 -8.83 9.04
CA LEU A 193 2.04 -7.92 9.89
C LEU A 193 0.87 -8.66 10.58
N VAL A 194 0.09 -9.45 9.83
CA VAL A 194 -1.05 -10.22 10.36
C VAL A 194 -0.55 -11.34 11.25
N GLU A 195 0.51 -12.05 10.86
CA GLU A 195 1.12 -13.08 11.70
C GLU A 195 1.59 -12.51 13.04
N ALA A 196 2.24 -11.34 13.04
CA ALA A 196 2.64 -10.66 14.27
C ALA A 196 1.43 -10.26 15.12
N HIS A 197 0.35 -9.76 14.50
CA HIS A 197 -0.88 -9.41 15.19
C HIS A 197 -1.54 -10.65 15.85
N LEU A 198 -1.66 -11.75 15.13
CA LEU A 198 -2.23 -12.99 15.67
C LEU A 198 -1.43 -13.54 16.85
N LYS A 199 -0.09 -13.43 16.83
CA LYS A 199 0.76 -13.79 17.97
C LYS A 199 0.44 -13.01 19.26
N THR A 200 -0.09 -11.78 19.15
CA THR A 200 -0.47 -10.97 20.32
C THR A 200 -1.74 -11.47 21.00
N THR A 201 -2.53 -12.30 20.35
CA THR A 201 -3.78 -12.86 20.93
C THR A 201 -3.51 -13.90 22.02
N GLY A 202 -2.29 -14.46 22.10
CA GLY A 202 -1.92 -15.55 23.01
C GLY A 202 -2.54 -16.91 22.64
N MET A 203 -3.22 -17.01 21.50
CA MET A 203 -3.79 -18.26 20.98
C MET A 203 -2.72 -19.12 20.29
N ASP A 204 -3.01 -20.41 20.12
CA ASP A 204 -2.22 -21.25 19.24
C ASP A 204 -2.25 -20.69 17.81
N PRO A 205 -1.11 -20.59 17.11
CA PRO A 205 -1.05 -19.95 15.79
C PRO A 205 -1.93 -20.62 14.72
N GLU A 206 -2.07 -21.95 14.74
CA GLU A 206 -2.92 -22.68 13.77
C GLU A 206 -4.40 -22.43 14.07
N GLU A 207 -4.76 -22.39 15.36
CA GLU A 207 -6.12 -22.08 15.78
C GLU A 207 -6.49 -20.64 15.44
N ALA A 208 -5.61 -19.66 15.72
CA ALA A 208 -5.81 -18.26 15.38
C ALA A 208 -5.98 -18.07 13.86
N ARG A 209 -5.17 -18.79 13.06
CA ARG A 209 -5.29 -18.79 11.62
C ARG A 209 -6.63 -19.34 11.15
N ARG A 210 -7.02 -20.52 11.63
CA ARG A 210 -8.30 -21.14 11.26
C ARG A 210 -9.50 -20.26 11.62
N MET A 211 -9.51 -19.66 12.81
CA MET A 211 -10.58 -18.75 13.21
C MET A 211 -10.65 -17.52 12.32
N THR A 212 -9.50 -16.99 11.88
CA THR A 212 -9.46 -15.85 10.97
C THR A 212 -9.90 -16.25 9.57
N ASP A 213 -9.57 -17.45 9.09
CA ASP A 213 -10.05 -18.00 7.82
C ASP A 213 -11.59 -18.07 7.79
N GLU A 214 -12.20 -18.58 8.87
CA GLU A 214 -13.66 -18.71 9.01
C GLU A 214 -14.43 -17.37 9.03
N LEU A 215 -13.75 -16.26 9.30
CA LEU A 215 -14.34 -14.92 9.23
C LEU A 215 -14.66 -14.50 7.77
N HIS A 216 -14.01 -15.10 6.78
CA HIS A 216 -14.19 -14.76 5.39
C HIS A 216 -15.22 -15.70 4.72
N PRO A 217 -16.25 -15.19 4.05
CA PRO A 217 -17.21 -16.02 3.31
C PRO A 217 -16.60 -16.98 2.29
N VAL A 218 -15.43 -16.65 1.73
CA VAL A 218 -14.68 -17.54 0.82
C VAL A 218 -13.98 -18.69 1.55
N GLY A 219 -13.91 -18.66 2.90
CA GLY A 219 -13.39 -19.74 3.74
C GLY A 219 -11.89 -19.68 4.02
N HIS A 220 -11.20 -18.63 3.61
CA HIS A 220 -9.78 -18.44 3.89
C HIS A 220 -9.38 -16.97 3.88
N MET A 221 -8.29 -16.63 4.57
CA MET A 221 -7.63 -15.33 4.42
C MET A 221 -7.08 -15.16 2.99
N GLY A 222 -6.97 -13.92 2.56
CA GLY A 222 -6.30 -13.61 1.29
C GLY A 222 -4.78 -13.77 1.36
N GLU A 223 -4.16 -13.85 0.20
CA GLU A 223 -2.72 -13.80 0.02
C GLU A 223 -2.27 -12.42 -0.51
N PRO A 224 -1.00 -12.02 -0.31
CA PRO A 224 -0.47 -10.77 -0.84
C PRO A 224 -0.73 -10.58 -2.34
N ASP A 225 -0.74 -11.66 -3.11
CA ASP A 225 -0.97 -11.66 -4.55
C ASP A 225 -2.39 -11.22 -4.94
N ASP A 226 -3.39 -11.53 -4.12
CA ASP A 226 -4.78 -11.09 -4.35
C ASP A 226 -4.88 -9.55 -4.37
N ILE A 227 -4.14 -8.90 -3.49
CA ILE A 227 -4.09 -7.43 -3.42
C ILE A 227 -3.23 -6.84 -4.54
N ALA A 228 -2.12 -7.51 -4.88
CA ALA A 228 -1.22 -7.08 -5.93
C ALA A 228 -1.92 -6.97 -7.29
N TRP A 229 -2.81 -7.90 -7.64
CA TRP A 229 -3.62 -7.82 -8.86
C TRP A 229 -4.59 -6.64 -8.88
N GLY A 230 -5.18 -6.30 -7.74
CA GLY A 230 -5.97 -5.08 -7.59
C GLY A 230 -5.14 -3.81 -7.84
N ALA A 231 -3.90 -3.79 -7.32
CA ALA A 231 -2.97 -2.69 -7.55
C ALA A 231 -2.53 -2.59 -9.03
N VAL A 232 -2.27 -3.71 -9.70
CA VAL A 232 -1.97 -3.75 -11.14
C VAL A 232 -3.15 -3.22 -11.96
N TYR A 233 -4.39 -3.64 -11.66
CA TYR A 233 -5.59 -3.12 -12.32
C TYR A 233 -5.69 -1.60 -12.18
N LEU A 234 -5.55 -1.07 -10.96
CA LEU A 234 -5.66 0.37 -10.71
C LEU A 234 -4.49 1.18 -11.32
N ALA A 235 -3.31 0.57 -11.48
CA ALA A 235 -2.17 1.18 -12.15
C ALA A 235 -2.30 1.20 -13.68
N SER A 236 -3.09 0.29 -14.24
CA SER A 236 -3.22 0.09 -15.69
C SER A 236 -4.21 1.06 -16.33
N ASP A 237 -4.20 1.11 -17.68
CA ASP A 237 -5.15 1.90 -18.45
C ASP A 237 -6.55 1.24 -18.51
N GLU A 238 -6.70 -0.01 -18.03
CA GLU A 238 -7.99 -0.68 -17.88
C GLU A 238 -8.90 0.04 -16.88
N SER A 239 -8.29 0.73 -15.90
CA SER A 239 -8.98 1.53 -14.88
C SER A 239 -9.03 3.03 -15.19
N LYS A 240 -8.86 3.45 -16.45
CA LYS A 240 -8.80 4.86 -16.85
C LYS A 240 -10.02 5.71 -16.46
N PHE A 241 -11.17 5.07 -16.22
CA PHE A 241 -12.41 5.75 -15.79
C PHE A 241 -12.71 5.51 -14.30
N VAL A 242 -11.74 5.00 -13.52
CA VAL A 242 -11.87 4.69 -12.10
C VAL A 242 -11.03 5.67 -11.29
N THR A 243 -11.68 6.60 -10.58
CA THR A 243 -11.05 7.51 -9.62
C THR A 243 -11.98 7.76 -8.43
N GLY A 244 -11.43 7.96 -7.23
CA GLY A 244 -12.19 8.09 -5.99
C GLY A 244 -12.88 6.80 -5.52
N SER A 245 -12.55 5.66 -6.13
CA SER A 245 -13.17 4.37 -5.85
C SER A 245 -12.52 3.67 -4.65
N GLU A 246 -13.32 2.85 -4.00
CA GLU A 246 -12.94 1.93 -2.93
C GLU A 246 -12.95 0.51 -3.49
N LEU A 247 -11.79 -0.06 -3.78
CA LEU A 247 -11.68 -1.44 -4.25
C LEU A 247 -11.53 -2.36 -3.04
N VAL A 248 -12.63 -3.01 -2.65
CA VAL A 248 -12.64 -3.97 -1.55
C VAL A 248 -12.17 -5.33 -2.05
N ILE A 249 -11.15 -5.91 -1.39
CA ILE A 249 -10.61 -7.25 -1.68
C ILE A 249 -10.47 -7.97 -0.34
N ASP A 250 -11.56 -8.58 0.11
CA ASP A 250 -11.71 -9.06 1.49
C ASP A 250 -12.39 -10.43 1.62
N GLY A 251 -12.52 -11.18 0.53
CA GLY A 251 -13.18 -12.49 0.55
C GLY A 251 -14.64 -12.44 1.01
N GLY A 252 -15.31 -11.27 0.88
CA GLY A 252 -16.70 -11.05 1.27
C GLY A 252 -16.88 -10.68 2.75
N TYR A 253 -15.81 -10.40 3.48
CA TYR A 253 -15.84 -10.07 4.90
C TYR A 253 -16.82 -8.92 5.21
N THR A 254 -16.81 -7.84 4.43
CA THR A 254 -17.65 -6.64 4.65
C THR A 254 -18.98 -6.67 3.90
N ALA A 255 -19.30 -7.74 3.18
CA ALA A 255 -20.55 -7.85 2.41
C ALA A 255 -21.77 -8.28 3.26
N ARG A 256 -21.60 -8.49 4.56
CA ARG A 256 -22.62 -8.95 5.52
C ARG A 256 -22.77 -8.01 6.71
#